data_0206f7ee04e59abefe05dcbdb14bb14a
#
_entry.id   0206f7ee04e59abefe05dcbdb14bb14a
#
_cell.length_a   1.000
_cell.length_b   1.000
_cell.length_c   1.000
_cell.angle_alpha   90.00
_cell.angle_beta   90.00
_cell.angle_gamma   90.00
#
_symmetry.space_group_name_H-M   'P 1'
#
loop_
_entity.id
_entity.type
_entity.pdbx_description
1 polymer ?
#
loop_
_entity_poly.entity_id
_entity_poly.type
_entity_poly.pdbx_seq_one_letter_code
_entity_poly.pdbx_strand_id
1 'polypeptide(L)'
;MPRETVPAEIGRRVRQAAGDRCGYCLSPQRLVMARLEIEHLLPRSRGGLSEETNLWLSCPLCNRHKADRITCLDSATQQEVPLFNPRLQRWGEHFKWSEDGIQIVCLTATGRATVKALHLDDDPDALIVRAYWVSAGWHPPQD
;
A
#
# COMPACT_ATOMS: atom_id res chain seq x y z
N MET A 1 27.69 5.97 -5.45
CA MET A 1 27.34 4.84 -4.55
C MET A 1 26.46 3.87 -5.30
N PRO A 2 26.86 2.61 -5.36
CA PRO A 2 25.96 1.63 -5.93
C PRO A 2 24.69 1.52 -5.09
N ARG A 3 23.57 1.36 -5.77
CA ARG A 3 22.33 1.09 -5.07
C ARG A 3 22.42 -0.29 -4.42
N GLU A 4 22.03 -0.34 -3.17
CA GLU A 4 21.83 -1.61 -2.50
C GLU A 4 20.68 -2.34 -3.18
N THR A 5 20.95 -3.52 -3.70
CA THR A 5 19.97 -4.31 -4.42
C THR A 5 19.40 -5.38 -3.50
N VAL A 6 18.07 -5.50 -3.47
CA VAL A 6 17.41 -6.58 -2.75
C VAL A 6 17.73 -7.90 -3.47
N PRO A 7 18.28 -8.91 -2.78
CA PRO A 7 18.53 -10.20 -3.41
C PRO A 7 17.25 -10.80 -3.99
N ALA A 8 17.38 -11.46 -5.14
CA ALA A 8 16.23 -12.00 -5.85
C ALA A 8 15.40 -12.97 -5.01
N GLU A 9 16.08 -13.77 -4.17
CA GLU A 9 15.38 -14.72 -3.30
C GLU A 9 14.53 -14.01 -2.24
N ILE A 10 15.04 -12.94 -1.64
CA ILE A 10 14.28 -12.15 -0.69
C ILE A 10 13.08 -11.52 -1.40
N GLY A 11 13.28 -10.98 -2.60
CA GLY A 11 12.20 -10.42 -3.40
C GLY A 11 11.09 -11.43 -3.68
N ARG A 12 11.44 -12.67 -4.00
CA ARG A 12 10.45 -13.73 -4.21
C ARG A 12 9.65 -14.01 -2.94
N ARG A 13 10.31 -14.10 -1.80
CA ARG A 13 9.63 -14.35 -0.53
C ARG A 13 8.70 -13.21 -0.15
N VAL A 14 9.13 -11.96 -0.36
CA VAL A 14 8.28 -10.78 -0.11
C VAL A 14 7.04 -10.81 -1.00
N ARG A 15 7.21 -11.08 -2.30
CA ARG A 15 6.08 -11.16 -3.23
C ARG A 15 5.11 -12.27 -2.84
N GLN A 16 5.63 -13.41 -2.43
CA GLN A 16 4.81 -14.52 -1.97
C GLN A 16 4.06 -14.17 -0.68
N ALA A 17 4.74 -13.57 0.29
CA ALA A 17 4.13 -13.15 1.55
C ALA A 17 3.02 -12.12 1.33
N ALA A 18 3.22 -11.21 0.38
CA ALA A 18 2.24 -10.18 0.04
C ALA A 18 1.13 -10.68 -0.89
N GLY A 19 1.21 -11.92 -1.37
CA GLY A 19 0.22 -12.49 -2.28
C GLY A 19 0.18 -11.80 -3.64
N ASP A 20 1.33 -11.29 -4.12
CA ASP A 20 1.45 -10.52 -5.37
C ASP A 20 0.46 -9.36 -5.44
N ARG A 21 0.30 -8.66 -4.34
CA ARG A 21 -0.69 -7.60 -4.17
C ARG A 21 -0.06 -6.41 -3.46
N CYS A 22 -0.44 -5.19 -3.86
CA CYS A 22 -0.01 -3.99 -3.15
C CYS A 22 -0.51 -4.03 -1.70
N GLY A 23 0.38 -3.76 -0.75
CA GLY A 23 0.03 -3.79 0.67
C GLY A 23 -0.95 -2.71 1.09
N TYR A 24 -1.09 -1.65 0.31
CA TYR A 24 -1.92 -0.50 0.66
C TYR A 24 -3.26 -0.47 -0.07
N CYS A 25 -3.26 -0.50 -1.39
CA CYS A 25 -4.51 -0.44 -2.18
C CYS A 25 -5.03 -1.82 -2.58
N LEU A 26 -4.31 -2.88 -2.27
CA LEU A 26 -4.63 -4.28 -2.58
C LEU A 26 -4.71 -4.61 -4.06
N SER A 27 -4.19 -3.74 -4.93
CA SER A 27 -4.16 -4.00 -6.36
C SER A 27 -3.30 -5.21 -6.67
N PRO A 28 -3.85 -6.26 -7.31
CA PRO A 28 -3.06 -7.46 -7.59
C PRO A 28 -2.21 -7.27 -8.83
N GLN A 29 -1.05 -7.95 -8.89
CA GLN A 29 -0.12 -7.85 -10.01
C GLN A 29 -0.81 -8.13 -11.37
N ARG A 30 -1.73 -9.08 -11.41
CA ARG A 30 -2.41 -9.46 -12.66
C ARG A 30 -3.27 -8.34 -13.25
N LEU A 31 -3.64 -7.32 -12.46
CA LEU A 31 -4.45 -6.19 -12.92
C LEU A 31 -3.63 -4.91 -13.10
N VAL A 32 -2.35 -4.93 -12.76
CA VAL A 32 -1.46 -3.76 -12.84
C VAL A 32 -0.45 -4.03 -13.94
N MET A 33 -0.35 -3.12 -14.89
CA MET A 33 0.58 -3.30 -16.02
C MET A 33 2.04 -3.18 -15.61
N ALA A 34 2.34 -2.27 -14.68
CA ALA A 34 3.67 -2.13 -14.13
C ALA A 34 3.91 -3.19 -13.06
N ARG A 35 5.17 -3.68 -12.97
CA ARG A 35 5.52 -4.63 -11.93
C ARG A 35 5.41 -3.97 -10.56
N LEU A 36 4.77 -4.65 -9.61
CA LEU A 36 4.73 -4.20 -8.22
C LEU A 36 6.15 -4.14 -7.66
N GLU A 37 6.42 -3.14 -6.83
CA GLU A 37 7.76 -2.81 -6.36
C GLU A 37 7.98 -3.32 -4.93
N ILE A 38 9.23 -3.73 -4.65
CA ILE A 38 9.65 -4.02 -3.28
C ILE A 38 9.87 -2.67 -2.59
N GLU A 39 9.15 -2.42 -1.53
CA GLU A 39 9.29 -1.17 -0.78
C GLU A 39 9.95 -1.40 0.57
N HIS A 40 10.63 -0.38 1.04
CA HIS A 40 11.20 -0.33 2.39
C HIS A 40 10.15 0.31 3.32
N LEU A 41 9.67 -0.44 4.31
CA LEU A 41 8.68 0.07 5.28
C LEU A 41 9.26 1.25 6.06
N LEU A 42 10.46 1.09 6.63
CA LEU A 42 11.28 2.20 7.05
C LEU A 42 12.18 2.58 5.87
N PRO A 43 12.02 3.77 5.29
CA PRO A 43 12.76 4.15 4.09
C PRO A 43 14.27 4.15 4.30
N ARG A 44 14.99 3.86 3.23
CA ARG A 44 16.47 3.89 3.27
C ARG A 44 17.01 5.25 3.70
N SER A 45 16.36 6.31 3.28
CA SER A 45 16.73 7.69 3.66
C SER A 45 16.59 7.95 5.17
N ARG A 46 15.87 7.08 5.88
CA ARG A 46 15.68 7.16 7.33
C ARG A 46 16.39 6.03 8.08
N GLY A 47 17.35 5.38 7.42
CA GLY A 47 18.14 4.31 8.02
C GLY A 47 17.55 2.91 7.87
N GLY A 48 16.53 2.74 7.05
CA GLY A 48 15.94 1.43 6.81
C GLY A 48 16.89 0.51 6.04
N LEU A 49 16.93 -0.74 6.43
CA LEU A 49 17.78 -1.75 5.83
C LEU A 49 17.00 -2.60 4.82
N SER A 50 17.74 -3.20 3.88
CA SER A 50 17.14 -4.11 2.88
C SER A 50 17.02 -5.53 3.42
N GLU A 51 16.49 -5.64 4.64
CA GLU A 51 16.19 -6.90 5.29
C GLU A 51 14.74 -7.30 5.02
N GLU A 52 14.48 -8.58 4.90
CA GLU A 52 13.14 -9.08 4.60
C GLU A 52 12.07 -8.51 5.54
N THR A 53 12.39 -8.38 6.82
CA THR A 53 11.47 -7.85 7.84
C THR A 53 11.11 -6.37 7.62
N ASN A 54 11.88 -5.65 6.82
CA ASN A 54 11.62 -4.24 6.48
C ASN A 54 11.07 -4.06 5.08
N LEU A 55 10.72 -5.14 4.40
CA LEU A 55 10.30 -5.09 3.00
C LEU A 55 8.87 -5.57 2.84
N TRP A 56 8.16 -4.94 1.92
CA TRP A 56 6.84 -5.38 1.50
C TRP A 56 6.65 -5.06 0.03
N LEU A 57 5.45 -5.29 -0.50
CA LEU A 57 5.14 -5.08 -1.90
C LEU A 57 4.19 -3.90 -2.04
N SER A 58 4.45 -3.03 -3.00
CA SER A 58 3.63 -1.85 -3.25
C SER A 58 3.50 -1.60 -4.75
N CYS A 59 2.34 -1.11 -5.18
CA CYS A 59 2.25 -0.66 -6.57
C CYS A 59 3.05 0.63 -6.75
N PRO A 60 3.49 0.94 -7.98
CA PRO A 60 4.28 2.15 -8.23
C PRO A 60 3.59 3.43 -7.77
N LEU A 61 2.26 3.51 -7.90
CA LEU A 61 1.51 4.70 -7.51
C LEU A 61 1.57 4.91 -6.00
N CYS A 62 1.25 3.87 -5.21
CA CYS A 62 1.32 3.97 -3.75
C CYS A 62 2.74 4.24 -3.28
N ASN A 63 3.73 3.60 -3.87
CA ASN A 63 5.13 3.78 -3.50
C ASN A 63 5.59 5.22 -3.75
N ARG A 64 5.18 5.79 -4.89
CA ARG A 64 5.50 7.18 -5.21
C ARG A 64 4.88 8.15 -4.21
N HIS A 65 3.61 7.98 -3.89
CA HIS A 65 2.92 8.87 -2.93
C HIS A 65 3.46 8.73 -1.52
N LYS A 66 3.79 7.50 -1.10
CA LYS A 66 4.36 7.28 0.22
C LYS A 66 5.72 7.96 0.36
N ALA A 67 6.55 7.88 -0.67
CA ALA A 67 7.91 8.45 -0.66
C ALA A 67 8.66 7.98 0.59
N ASP A 68 9.23 8.90 1.37
CA ASP A 68 9.96 8.59 2.60
C ASP A 68 9.14 8.79 3.88
N ARG A 69 7.82 8.86 3.75
CA ARG A 69 6.94 9.10 4.90
C ARG A 69 6.78 7.85 5.75
N ILE A 70 6.77 8.04 7.06
CA ILE A 70 6.45 6.99 8.02
C ILE A 70 5.27 7.37 8.91
N THR A 71 4.91 8.66 8.92
CA THR A 71 3.76 9.18 9.65
C THR A 71 3.00 10.17 8.78
N CYS A 72 1.77 10.48 9.18
CA CYS A 72 1.00 11.56 8.57
C CYS A 72 0.02 12.10 9.60
N LEU A 73 -0.38 13.35 9.42
CA LEU A 73 -1.36 13.97 10.29
C LEU A 73 -2.73 13.34 10.06
N ASP A 74 -3.34 12.87 11.14
CA ASP A 74 -4.74 12.44 11.13
C ASP A 74 -5.61 13.68 11.35
N SER A 75 -6.39 14.06 10.35
CA SER A 75 -7.20 15.29 10.41
C SER A 75 -8.31 15.23 11.44
N ALA A 76 -8.77 14.04 11.82
CA ALA A 76 -9.83 13.89 12.80
C ALA A 76 -9.34 14.13 14.23
N THR A 77 -8.12 13.72 14.54
CA THR A 77 -7.54 13.89 15.90
C THR A 77 -6.52 15.01 15.97
N GLN A 78 -6.06 15.53 14.83
CA GLN A 78 -5.00 16.54 14.71
C GLN A 78 -3.65 16.03 15.25
N GLN A 79 -3.42 14.73 15.22
CA GLN A 79 -2.18 14.12 15.69
C GLN A 79 -1.45 13.42 14.55
N GLU A 80 -0.12 13.47 14.60
CA GLU A 80 0.72 12.65 13.73
C GLU A 80 0.62 11.20 14.19
N VAL A 81 0.28 10.30 13.26
CA VAL A 81 0.17 8.88 13.56
C VAL A 81 0.98 8.07 12.55
N PRO A 82 1.44 6.87 12.92
CA PRO A 82 2.16 6.02 11.98
C PRO A 82 1.29 5.63 10.80
N LEU A 83 1.91 5.50 9.63
CA LEU A 83 1.23 4.93 8.47
C LEU A 83 1.00 3.44 8.69
N PHE A 84 0.01 2.90 7.99
CA PHE A 84 -0.28 1.47 8.01
C PHE A 84 0.95 0.66 7.60
N ASN A 85 1.27 -0.38 8.37
CA ASN A 85 2.37 -1.30 8.09
C ASN A 85 1.79 -2.63 7.61
N PRO A 86 1.84 -2.91 6.29
CA PRO A 86 1.19 -4.11 5.75
C PRO A 86 1.84 -5.42 6.16
N ARG A 87 3.08 -5.39 6.66
CA ARG A 87 3.74 -6.60 7.16
C ARG A 87 3.27 -6.99 8.55
N LEU A 88 3.05 -5.98 9.40
CA LEU A 88 2.77 -6.21 10.83
C LEU A 88 1.30 -6.06 11.19
N GLN A 89 0.51 -5.39 10.37
CA GLN A 89 -0.89 -5.08 10.66
C GLN A 89 -1.81 -5.70 9.62
N ARG A 90 -3.05 -5.90 9.99
CA ARG A 90 -4.07 -6.44 9.08
C ARG A 90 -4.82 -5.30 8.42
N TRP A 91 -4.93 -5.36 7.11
CA TRP A 91 -5.63 -4.34 6.33
C TRP A 91 -7.06 -4.14 6.83
N GLY A 92 -7.79 -5.21 7.06
CA GLY A 92 -9.19 -5.16 7.49
C GLY A 92 -9.43 -4.57 8.87
N GLU A 93 -8.39 -4.38 9.69
CA GLU A 93 -8.51 -3.69 10.97
C GLU A 93 -8.48 -2.17 10.81
N HIS A 94 -7.95 -1.68 9.71
CA HIS A 94 -7.77 -0.23 9.46
C HIS A 94 -8.63 0.28 8.32
N PHE A 95 -9.06 -0.59 7.43
CA PHE A 95 -9.79 -0.23 6.22
C PHE A 95 -10.87 -1.24 5.89
N LYS A 96 -11.85 -0.80 5.12
CA LYS A 96 -12.78 -1.68 4.40
C LYS A 96 -13.17 -1.01 3.11
N TRP A 97 -13.63 -1.78 2.15
CA TRP A 97 -14.13 -1.22 0.90
C TRP A 97 -15.52 -0.63 1.12
N SER A 98 -15.81 0.46 0.39
CA SER A 98 -17.17 1.01 0.36
C SER A 98 -18.12 -0.02 -0.28
N GLU A 99 -19.42 0.20 -0.11
CA GLU A 99 -20.44 -0.71 -0.62
C GLU A 99 -20.31 -0.94 -2.12
N ASP A 100 -19.96 0.10 -2.88
CA ASP A 100 -19.74 -0.01 -4.32
C ASP A 100 -18.34 -0.54 -4.68
N GLY A 101 -17.46 -0.74 -3.71
CA GLY A 101 -16.12 -1.27 -3.92
C GLY A 101 -15.10 -0.30 -4.48
N ILE A 102 -15.47 0.97 -4.67
CA ILE A 102 -14.60 1.96 -5.33
C ILE A 102 -13.74 2.72 -4.34
N GLN A 103 -14.29 3.05 -3.17
CA GLN A 103 -13.58 3.83 -2.17
C GLN A 103 -13.18 2.99 -0.97
N ILE A 104 -12.21 3.49 -0.21
CA ILE A 104 -11.72 2.83 1.01
C ILE A 104 -12.30 3.58 2.20
N VAL A 105 -13.04 2.87 3.05
CA VAL A 105 -13.54 3.41 4.31
C VAL A 105 -12.48 3.21 5.39
N CYS A 106 -12.12 4.27 6.08
CA CYS A 106 -11.08 4.24 7.12
C CYS A 106 -11.70 3.91 8.47
N LEU A 107 -11.14 2.94 9.17
CA LEU A 107 -11.66 2.47 10.46
C LEU A 107 -10.85 3.01 11.65
N THR A 108 -9.64 3.53 11.42
CA THR A 108 -8.73 3.99 12.47
C THR A 108 -8.01 5.27 12.06
N ALA A 109 -7.35 5.91 13.03
CA ALA A 109 -6.51 7.07 12.75
C ALA A 109 -5.39 6.73 11.77
N THR A 110 -4.74 5.59 11.95
CA THR A 110 -3.70 5.11 11.01
C THR A 110 -4.29 4.91 9.61
N GLY A 111 -5.50 4.36 9.52
CA GLY A 111 -6.19 4.21 8.22
C GLY A 111 -6.42 5.56 7.55
N ARG A 112 -6.94 6.55 8.28
CA ARG A 112 -7.19 7.88 7.74
C ARG A 112 -5.91 8.56 7.27
N ALA A 113 -4.86 8.50 8.09
CA ALA A 113 -3.56 9.08 7.74
C ALA A 113 -2.97 8.43 6.49
N THR A 114 -3.09 7.11 6.38
CA THR A 114 -2.56 6.35 5.24
C THR A 114 -3.31 6.68 3.95
N VAL A 115 -4.64 6.71 3.98
CA VAL A 115 -5.44 7.09 2.80
C VAL A 115 -5.07 8.49 2.32
N LYS A 116 -4.88 9.41 3.25
CA LYS A 116 -4.49 10.78 2.93
C LYS A 116 -3.08 10.85 2.34
N ALA A 117 -2.10 10.24 3.00
CA ALA A 117 -0.70 10.30 2.57
C ALA A 117 -0.49 9.66 1.21
N LEU A 118 -1.15 8.55 0.93
CA LEU A 118 -0.98 7.78 -0.29
C LEU A 118 -2.01 8.10 -1.37
N HIS A 119 -2.89 9.05 -1.12
CA HIS A 119 -3.94 9.46 -2.06
C HIS A 119 -4.78 8.29 -2.56
N LEU A 120 -5.14 7.39 -1.66
CA LEU A 120 -5.81 6.15 -2.03
C LEU A 120 -7.22 6.37 -2.60
N ASP A 121 -7.89 7.46 -2.20
CA ASP A 121 -9.27 7.75 -2.59
C ASP A 121 -9.45 9.08 -3.33
N ASP A 122 -8.38 9.83 -3.55
CA ASP A 122 -8.48 11.12 -4.22
C ASP A 122 -7.72 11.22 -5.54
N ASP A 123 -7.15 10.10 -6.00
CA ASP A 123 -6.56 10.02 -7.32
C ASP A 123 -7.66 9.65 -8.33
N PRO A 124 -8.05 10.58 -9.22
CA PRO A 124 -9.16 10.31 -10.15
C PRO A 124 -8.95 9.10 -11.04
N ASP A 125 -7.72 8.87 -11.49
CA ASP A 125 -7.41 7.75 -12.35
C ASP A 125 -7.53 6.42 -11.61
N ALA A 126 -7.09 6.37 -10.35
CA ALA A 126 -7.23 5.18 -9.53
C ALA A 126 -8.71 4.83 -9.30
N LEU A 127 -9.55 5.84 -9.05
CA LEU A 127 -10.99 5.62 -8.85
C LEU A 127 -11.65 5.09 -10.12
N ILE A 128 -11.29 5.63 -11.28
CA ILE A 128 -11.81 5.16 -12.57
C ILE A 128 -11.43 3.71 -12.83
N VAL A 129 -10.16 3.36 -12.59
CA VAL A 129 -9.67 1.99 -12.79
C VAL A 129 -10.39 1.02 -11.86
N ARG A 130 -10.56 1.37 -10.59
CA ARG A 130 -11.30 0.54 -9.65
C ARG A 130 -12.75 0.33 -10.09
N ALA A 131 -13.39 1.37 -10.59
CA ALA A 131 -14.76 1.27 -11.09
C ALA A 131 -14.87 0.27 -12.23
N TYR A 132 -13.91 0.27 -13.16
CA TYR A 132 -13.86 -0.73 -14.22
C TYR A 132 -13.64 -2.14 -13.66
N TRP A 133 -12.77 -2.31 -12.69
CA TRP A 133 -12.54 -3.61 -12.06
C TRP A 133 -13.77 -4.13 -11.33
N VAL A 134 -14.49 -3.24 -10.63
CA VAL A 134 -15.75 -3.61 -9.97
C VAL A 134 -16.76 -4.07 -11.02
N SER A 135 -16.89 -3.32 -12.10
CA SER A 135 -17.80 -3.65 -13.19
C SER A 135 -17.48 -5.01 -13.83
N ALA A 136 -16.21 -5.37 -13.90
CA ALA A 136 -15.75 -6.65 -14.43
C ALA A 136 -15.85 -7.81 -13.42
N GLY A 137 -16.18 -7.53 -12.17
CA GLY A 137 -16.23 -8.54 -11.12
C GLY A 137 -14.85 -8.90 -10.54
N TRP A 138 -13.84 -8.06 -10.77
CA TRP A 138 -12.46 -8.33 -10.36
C TRP A 138 -12.07 -7.68 -9.05
N HIS A 139 -12.88 -6.77 -8.53
CA HIS A 139 -12.59 -5.96 -7.36
C HIS A 139 -13.89 -5.67 -6.61
N PRO A 140 -13.89 -5.59 -5.29
CA PRO A 140 -12.77 -5.82 -4.36
C PRO A 140 -12.28 -7.28 -4.33
N PRO A 141 -11.07 -7.52 -3.79
CA PRO A 141 -10.60 -8.89 -3.61
C PRO A 141 -11.56 -9.69 -2.72
N GLN A 142 -11.71 -10.97 -3.01
CA GLN A 142 -12.69 -11.83 -2.34
C GLN A 142 -12.05 -12.84 -1.39
N ASP A 143 -10.99 -12.47 -0.72
CA ASP A 143 -10.31 -13.39 0.21
C ASP A 143 -10.28 -12.86 1.65
#